data_ccef23a2aa36e4193752497db07e859b
#
_entry.id   ccef23a2aa36e4193752497db07e859b
#
_cell.length_a   1.000
_cell.length_b   1.000
_cell.length_c   1.000
_cell.angle_alpha   90.00
_cell.angle_beta   90.00
_cell.angle_gamma   90.00
#
_symmetry.space_group_name_H-M   'P 1'
#
loop_
_entity.id
_entity.type
_entity.pdbx_description
1 polymer ?
#
loop_
_entity_poly.entity_id
_entity_poly.type
_entity_poly.pdbx_seq_one_letter_code
_entity_poly.pdbx_strand_id
1 'polypeptide(L)'
;MASIADLPILSAADFYARDGAGPEAGSRCVIGVLALQGAFLEHLTYLRACGAQAREVRTAKDFDGIDGLVIPGGESTAMALVAARTGMWAHIQKFVDSDKPVWGTCAGMILLATEAEGAKAGGQSLLKGLDICVHRNYFGSQVHSFEAAVKVRPEFQERLGGAAELPGVFIRAPALLSVGDGVDVVATVVAERRDVHGAAAEGAEGSVATSEVIVAAARGATRLVTAFHPELAASKVWHELFVTMVEASMAGAAAPGAVTTA
;
A
#
# COMPACT_ATOMS: atom_id res chain seq x y z
N MET A 1 -25.13 1.40 -14.45
CA MET A 1 -23.97 1.41 -13.51
C MET A 1 -23.96 0.05 -12.83
N ALA A 2 -22.94 -0.77 -13.08
CA ALA A 2 -22.79 -2.04 -12.39
C ALA A 2 -22.52 -1.77 -10.91
N SER A 3 -23.20 -2.47 -10.01
CA SER A 3 -22.98 -2.41 -8.58
C SER A 3 -21.59 -3.00 -8.27
N ILE A 4 -20.90 -2.45 -7.27
CA ILE A 4 -19.62 -3.02 -6.78
C ILE A 4 -19.81 -4.49 -6.35
N ALA A 5 -21.02 -4.89 -5.97
CA ALA A 5 -21.40 -6.27 -5.68
C ALA A 5 -21.32 -7.23 -6.90
N ASP A 6 -21.24 -6.69 -8.13
CA ASP A 6 -21.15 -7.47 -9.35
C ASP A 6 -19.70 -7.68 -9.85
N LEU A 7 -18.70 -7.16 -9.13
CA LEU A 7 -17.29 -7.41 -9.45
C LEU A 7 -16.92 -8.82 -8.99
N PRO A 8 -16.37 -9.68 -9.88
CA PRO A 8 -16.02 -11.04 -9.51
C PRO A 8 -14.87 -11.02 -8.48
N ILE A 9 -15.18 -11.45 -7.27
CA ILE A 9 -14.14 -11.86 -6.32
C ILE A 9 -13.49 -13.07 -6.95
N LEU A 10 -12.20 -12.98 -7.30
CA LEU A 10 -11.45 -14.13 -7.81
C LEU A 10 -11.57 -15.27 -6.80
N SER A 11 -12.12 -16.40 -7.22
CA SER A 11 -12.14 -17.58 -6.36
C SER A 11 -10.70 -18.03 -6.08
N ALA A 12 -10.47 -18.67 -4.92
CA ALA A 12 -9.17 -19.25 -4.62
C ALA A 12 -8.69 -20.20 -5.76
N ALA A 13 -9.61 -20.88 -6.43
CA ALA A 13 -9.31 -21.76 -7.56
C ALA A 13 -8.82 -20.99 -8.82
N ASP A 14 -9.43 -19.85 -9.13
CA ASP A 14 -8.97 -18.97 -10.22
C ASP A 14 -7.62 -18.33 -9.90
N PHE A 15 -7.37 -18.12 -8.62
CA PHE A 15 -6.14 -17.59 -8.07
C PHE A 15 -4.98 -18.59 -8.27
N TYR A 16 -5.16 -19.86 -7.89
CA TYR A 16 -4.14 -20.91 -8.01
C TYR A 16 -3.96 -21.46 -9.43
N ALA A 17 -4.98 -21.37 -10.29
CA ALA A 17 -4.88 -21.84 -11.68
C ALA A 17 -3.93 -20.98 -12.55
N ARG A 18 -3.52 -19.80 -12.11
CA ARG A 18 -2.59 -18.89 -12.81
C ARG A 18 -1.12 -19.10 -12.48
N ASP A 19 -0.78 -19.99 -11.58
CA ASP A 19 0.61 -20.29 -11.17
C ASP A 19 1.48 -20.98 -12.24
N GLY A 20 0.97 -21.18 -13.47
CA GLY A 20 1.69 -21.82 -14.57
C GLY A 20 2.51 -20.90 -15.48
N ALA A 21 2.39 -19.59 -15.35
CA ALA A 21 3.22 -18.66 -16.12
C ALA A 21 4.49 -18.35 -15.31
N GLY A 22 5.55 -19.08 -15.59
CA GLY A 22 6.91 -18.67 -15.21
C GLY A 22 7.21 -17.28 -15.78
N PRO A 23 8.26 -16.58 -15.28
CA PRO A 23 8.58 -15.23 -15.76
C PRO A 23 8.76 -15.28 -17.28
N GLU A 24 7.94 -14.48 -17.99
CA GLU A 24 8.16 -14.30 -19.41
C GLU A 24 9.58 -13.75 -19.61
N ALA A 25 10.28 -14.32 -20.60
CA ALA A 25 11.62 -13.88 -20.98
C ALA A 25 11.52 -12.42 -21.45
N GLY A 26 11.85 -11.45 -20.55
CA GLY A 26 11.77 -10.02 -20.83
C GLY A 26 11.49 -9.13 -19.61
N SER A 27 11.18 -9.70 -18.43
CA SER A 27 11.01 -8.88 -17.22
C SER A 27 12.28 -8.11 -16.88
N ARG A 28 12.14 -6.78 -16.81
CA ARG A 28 13.27 -5.86 -16.57
C ARG A 28 13.55 -5.63 -15.09
N CYS A 29 12.61 -5.90 -14.17
CA CYS A 29 12.76 -5.58 -12.76
C CYS A 29 12.50 -6.79 -11.85
N VAL A 30 13.20 -6.82 -10.71
CA VAL A 30 13.04 -7.82 -9.65
C VAL A 30 12.42 -7.16 -8.42
N ILE A 31 11.21 -7.57 -8.03
CA ILE A 31 10.50 -7.02 -6.89
C ILE A 31 10.44 -8.04 -5.76
N GLY A 32 11.00 -7.66 -4.60
CA GLY A 32 10.86 -8.42 -3.37
C GLY A 32 9.52 -8.15 -2.70
N VAL A 33 8.90 -9.19 -2.13
CA VAL A 33 7.75 -9.06 -1.25
C VAL A 33 8.14 -9.57 0.12
N LEU A 34 8.03 -8.73 1.15
CA LEU A 34 8.40 -9.10 2.53
C LEU A 34 7.46 -10.20 3.03
N ALA A 35 8.01 -11.41 3.22
CA ALA A 35 7.27 -12.62 3.51
C ALA A 35 7.47 -13.11 4.97
N LEU A 36 7.44 -12.17 5.93
CA LEU A 36 7.50 -12.47 7.36
C LEU A 36 6.12 -12.85 7.92
N GLN A 37 5.07 -12.16 7.47
CA GLN A 37 3.68 -12.39 7.87
C GLN A 37 2.76 -11.59 6.92
N GLY A 38 1.51 -12.03 6.72
CA GLY A 38 0.49 -11.30 5.97
C GLY A 38 0.30 -11.78 4.53
N ALA A 39 -0.33 -10.94 3.69
CA ALA A 39 -0.81 -11.27 2.35
C ALA A 39 0.27 -11.17 1.26
N PHE A 40 1.42 -11.80 1.46
CA PHE A 40 2.57 -11.70 0.53
C PHE A 40 2.39 -12.56 -0.73
N LEU A 41 1.69 -13.67 -0.66
CA LEU A 41 1.50 -14.58 -1.82
C LEU A 41 0.66 -13.93 -2.91
N GLU A 42 -0.39 -13.22 -2.51
CA GLU A 42 -1.29 -12.49 -3.38
C GLU A 42 -0.51 -11.41 -4.15
N HIS A 43 0.32 -10.63 -3.46
CA HIS A 43 1.19 -9.64 -4.11
C HIS A 43 2.15 -10.27 -5.11
N LEU A 44 2.77 -11.42 -4.77
CA LEU A 44 3.66 -12.14 -5.70
C LEU A 44 2.93 -12.51 -7.00
N THR A 45 1.70 -12.99 -6.88
CA THR A 45 0.89 -13.40 -8.03
C THR A 45 0.54 -12.20 -8.92
N TYR A 46 0.09 -11.09 -8.34
CA TYR A 46 -0.23 -9.89 -9.11
C TYR A 46 1.01 -9.26 -9.76
N LEU A 47 2.13 -9.17 -9.06
CA LEU A 47 3.38 -8.65 -9.63
C LEU A 47 3.87 -9.47 -10.82
N ARG A 48 3.79 -10.81 -10.73
CA ARG A 48 4.12 -11.70 -11.85
C ARG A 48 3.15 -11.51 -13.03
N ALA A 49 1.86 -11.34 -12.75
CA ALA A 49 0.87 -11.04 -13.78
C ALA A 49 1.07 -9.66 -14.45
N CYS A 50 1.80 -8.75 -13.80
CA CYS A 50 2.25 -7.47 -14.36
C CYS A 50 3.62 -7.56 -15.07
N GLY A 51 4.21 -8.75 -15.20
CA GLY A 51 5.46 -8.99 -15.93
C GLY A 51 6.73 -8.79 -15.09
N ALA A 52 6.64 -8.52 -13.78
CA ALA A 52 7.81 -8.41 -12.91
C ALA A 52 8.31 -9.80 -12.46
N GLN A 53 9.61 -9.93 -12.22
CA GLN A 53 10.14 -11.05 -11.43
C GLN A 53 9.84 -10.75 -9.96
N ALA A 54 8.93 -11.52 -9.36
CA ALA A 54 8.57 -11.33 -7.96
C ALA A 54 9.05 -12.51 -7.11
N ARG A 55 9.69 -12.20 -5.96
CA ARG A 55 10.19 -13.20 -5.03
C ARG A 55 9.95 -12.84 -3.57
N GLU A 56 9.87 -13.84 -2.73
CA GLU A 56 9.76 -13.66 -1.28
C GLU A 56 11.07 -13.09 -0.70
N VAL A 57 10.92 -12.21 0.30
CA VAL A 57 12.02 -11.71 1.12
C VAL A 57 11.81 -12.21 2.55
N ARG A 58 12.59 -13.19 2.98
CA ARG A 58 12.53 -13.82 4.31
C ARG A 58 13.83 -13.71 5.09
N THR A 59 14.94 -13.52 4.40
CA THR A 59 16.28 -13.45 4.97
C THR A 59 17.04 -12.24 4.42
N ALA A 60 18.14 -11.89 5.08
CA ALA A 60 19.01 -10.78 4.66
C ALA A 60 19.51 -10.93 3.21
N LYS A 61 19.77 -12.15 2.76
CA LYS A 61 20.27 -12.43 1.41
C LYS A 61 19.22 -12.16 0.32
N ASP A 62 17.94 -12.21 0.67
CA ASP A 62 16.86 -12.03 -0.30
C ASP A 62 16.74 -10.56 -0.76
N PHE A 63 17.38 -9.62 -0.05
CA PHE A 63 17.50 -8.23 -0.50
C PHE A 63 18.50 -8.03 -1.64
N ASP A 64 19.39 -8.99 -1.87
CA ASP A 64 20.41 -8.87 -2.91
C ASP A 64 19.74 -8.92 -4.30
N GLY A 65 19.96 -7.87 -5.11
CA GLY A 65 19.48 -7.81 -6.49
C GLY A 65 17.97 -7.60 -6.65
N ILE A 66 17.24 -7.15 -5.62
CA ILE A 66 15.89 -6.62 -5.82
C ILE A 66 15.94 -5.12 -6.14
N ASP A 67 15.02 -4.68 -7.01
CA ASP A 67 14.92 -3.31 -7.50
C ASP A 67 13.83 -2.52 -6.79
N GLY A 68 12.85 -3.22 -6.19
CA GLY A 68 11.77 -2.65 -5.39
C GLY A 68 11.32 -3.61 -4.30
N LEU A 69 10.65 -3.09 -3.27
CA LEU A 69 10.14 -3.87 -2.13
C LEU A 69 8.67 -3.57 -1.87
N VAL A 70 7.87 -4.63 -1.73
CA VAL A 70 6.51 -4.55 -1.18
C VAL A 70 6.53 -5.00 0.28
N ILE A 71 5.98 -4.17 1.18
CA ILE A 71 5.69 -4.52 2.58
C ILE A 71 4.18 -4.76 2.66
N PRO A 72 3.72 -6.02 2.73
CA PRO A 72 2.32 -6.36 2.58
C PRO A 72 1.47 -5.99 3.79
N GLY A 73 0.15 -6.10 3.61
CA GLY A 73 -0.81 -6.09 4.70
C GLY A 73 -0.67 -7.28 5.63
N GLY A 74 -1.11 -7.11 6.87
CA GLY A 74 -1.02 -8.11 7.93
C GLY A 74 -1.21 -7.48 9.31
N GLU A 75 -0.52 -8.00 10.33
CA GLU A 75 -0.50 -7.39 11.67
C GLU A 75 0.85 -6.69 11.89
N SER A 76 0.84 -5.36 11.89
CA SER A 76 2.05 -4.54 11.89
C SER A 76 2.96 -4.76 13.12
N THR A 77 2.37 -5.01 14.31
CA THR A 77 3.14 -5.30 15.52
C THR A 77 3.83 -6.66 15.43
N ALA A 78 3.13 -7.68 14.92
CA ALA A 78 3.72 -9.01 14.71
C ALA A 78 4.86 -8.96 13.68
N MET A 79 4.66 -8.24 12.57
CA MET A 79 5.71 -8.05 11.55
C MET A 79 6.95 -7.39 12.13
N ALA A 80 6.79 -6.31 12.92
CA ALA A 80 7.89 -5.61 13.57
C ALA A 80 8.62 -6.52 14.58
N LEU A 81 7.89 -7.28 15.38
CA LEU A 81 8.47 -8.22 16.35
C LEU A 81 9.24 -9.35 15.67
N VAL A 82 8.70 -9.95 14.61
CA VAL A 82 9.39 -10.98 13.84
C VAL A 82 10.64 -10.39 13.21
N ALA A 83 10.55 -9.24 12.57
CA ALA A 83 11.70 -8.57 11.95
C ALA A 83 12.81 -8.25 12.98
N ALA A 84 12.43 -7.78 14.17
CA ALA A 84 13.40 -7.50 15.25
C ALA A 84 14.07 -8.78 15.75
N ARG A 85 13.32 -9.85 16.01
CA ARG A 85 13.84 -11.13 16.54
C ARG A 85 14.73 -11.87 15.53
N THR A 86 14.45 -11.73 14.25
CA THR A 86 15.23 -12.38 13.17
C THR A 86 16.37 -11.52 12.65
N GLY A 87 16.55 -10.31 13.17
CA GLY A 87 17.54 -9.34 12.66
C GLY A 87 17.17 -8.70 11.32
N MET A 88 15.99 -9.00 10.79
CA MET A 88 15.51 -8.47 9.49
C MET A 88 15.24 -6.98 9.52
N TRP A 89 14.93 -6.42 10.70
CA TRP A 89 14.59 -4.99 10.83
C TRP A 89 15.66 -4.07 10.22
N ALA A 90 16.92 -4.32 10.52
CA ALA A 90 18.03 -3.51 10.00
C ALA A 90 18.15 -3.60 8.45
N HIS A 91 17.87 -4.75 7.87
CA HIS A 91 17.90 -4.95 6.42
C HIS A 91 16.71 -4.27 5.73
N ILE A 92 15.53 -4.36 6.32
CA ILE A 92 14.34 -3.63 5.83
C ILE A 92 14.61 -2.12 5.91
N GLN A 93 15.11 -1.63 7.06
CA GLN A 93 15.43 -0.22 7.24
C GLN A 93 16.45 0.26 6.20
N LYS A 94 17.54 -0.48 6.00
CA LYS A 94 18.57 -0.16 5.00
C LYS A 94 17.98 -0.05 3.59
N PHE A 95 17.03 -0.93 3.23
CA PHE A 95 16.35 -0.86 1.94
C PHE A 95 15.40 0.35 1.86
N VAL A 96 14.66 0.63 2.90
CA VAL A 96 13.79 1.80 3.00
C VAL A 96 14.58 3.11 2.95
N ASP A 97 15.78 3.14 3.53
CA ASP A 97 16.67 4.33 3.47
C ASP A 97 17.35 4.52 2.12
N SER A 98 17.23 3.55 1.20
CA SER A 98 17.73 3.68 -0.16
C SER A 98 16.75 4.43 -1.07
N ASP A 99 17.23 4.83 -2.27
CA ASP A 99 16.38 5.47 -3.29
C ASP A 99 15.50 4.48 -4.06
N LYS A 100 15.59 3.18 -3.76
CA LYS A 100 14.79 2.16 -4.41
C LYS A 100 13.31 2.25 -3.99
N PRO A 101 12.38 1.96 -4.92
CA PRO A 101 10.96 2.00 -4.64
C PRO A 101 10.51 1.04 -3.54
N VAL A 102 9.66 1.54 -2.65
CA VAL A 102 9.00 0.76 -1.60
C VAL A 102 7.51 1.05 -1.61
N TRP A 103 6.71 -0.01 -1.57
CA TRP A 103 5.26 0.07 -1.43
C TRP A 103 4.79 -0.62 -0.15
N GLY A 104 4.08 0.12 0.71
CA GLY A 104 3.45 -0.41 1.92
C GLY A 104 1.94 -0.50 1.77
N THR A 105 1.34 -1.70 1.97
CA THR A 105 -0.11 -1.88 1.98
C THR A 105 -0.61 -2.14 3.40
N CYS A 106 -1.70 -1.51 3.82
CA CYS A 106 -2.33 -1.68 5.13
C CYS A 106 -1.30 -1.62 6.29
N ALA A 107 -0.90 -2.76 6.85
CA ALA A 107 0.15 -2.85 7.88
C ALA A 107 1.51 -2.33 7.40
N GLY A 108 1.85 -2.54 6.13
CA GLY A 108 3.05 -2.00 5.51
C GLY A 108 3.06 -0.48 5.44
N MET A 109 1.91 0.16 5.19
CA MET A 109 1.75 1.60 5.27
C MET A 109 2.04 2.10 6.70
N ILE A 110 1.50 1.42 7.73
CA ILE A 110 1.75 1.78 9.14
C ILE A 110 3.25 1.70 9.44
N LEU A 111 3.94 0.65 8.99
CA LEU A 111 5.39 0.50 9.22
C LEU A 111 6.21 1.59 8.54
N LEU A 112 5.81 2.08 7.36
CA LEU A 112 6.52 3.13 6.62
C LEU A 112 6.28 4.54 7.17
N ALA A 113 5.25 4.77 7.98
CA ALA A 113 4.90 6.08 8.50
C ALA A 113 5.97 6.66 9.43
N THR A 114 6.01 7.98 9.53
CA THR A 114 6.78 8.71 10.56
C THR A 114 6.07 8.69 11.90
N GLU A 115 4.74 8.72 11.89
CA GLU A 115 3.90 8.72 13.09
C GLU A 115 2.70 7.77 12.94
N ALA A 116 2.32 7.12 14.04
CA ALA A 116 1.17 6.22 14.07
C ALA A 116 0.37 6.41 15.36
N GLU A 117 -0.87 6.87 15.21
CA GLU A 117 -1.85 6.98 16.29
C GLU A 117 -2.64 5.68 16.49
N GLY A 118 -3.31 5.55 17.66
CA GLY A 118 -4.07 4.36 18.02
C GLY A 118 -3.19 3.14 18.37
N ALA A 119 -1.90 3.35 18.63
CA ALA A 119 -1.01 2.32 19.14
C ALA A 119 -1.30 2.02 20.63
N LYS A 120 -1.12 0.75 21.03
CA LYS A 120 -1.16 0.36 22.45
C LYS A 120 -0.02 1.04 23.23
N ALA A 121 -0.14 1.10 24.55
CA ALA A 121 0.91 1.60 25.42
C ALA A 121 2.25 0.89 25.12
N GLY A 122 3.32 1.67 24.88
CA GLY A 122 4.63 1.18 24.46
C GLY A 122 4.97 1.49 22.99
N GLY A 123 4.02 1.99 22.20
CA GLY A 123 4.24 2.41 20.82
C GLY A 123 4.43 1.22 19.86
N GLN A 124 4.85 1.55 18.66
CA GLN A 124 5.18 0.59 17.58
C GLN A 124 6.46 1.05 16.89
N SER A 125 7.33 0.11 16.55
CA SER A 125 8.50 0.40 15.71
C SER A 125 8.04 0.81 14.32
N LEU A 126 8.55 1.94 13.82
CA LEU A 126 8.28 2.49 12.49
C LEU A 126 9.58 2.63 11.70
N LEU A 127 9.50 2.41 10.40
CA LEU A 127 10.64 2.55 9.46
C LEU A 127 10.86 4.01 9.04
N LYS A 128 9.87 4.88 9.26
CA LYS A 128 9.92 6.32 8.91
C LYS A 128 10.34 6.59 7.45
N GLY A 129 9.90 5.72 6.55
CA GLY A 129 10.26 5.78 5.14
C GLY A 129 9.46 6.78 4.32
N LEU A 130 8.33 7.26 4.85
CA LEU A 130 7.46 8.25 4.21
C LEU A 130 6.91 9.18 5.30
N ASP A 131 6.97 10.49 5.04
CA ASP A 131 6.46 11.51 5.97
C ASP A 131 4.93 11.56 5.93
N ILE A 132 4.33 10.68 6.71
CA ILE A 132 2.88 10.54 6.89
C ILE A 132 2.57 10.24 8.36
N CYS A 133 1.44 10.77 8.83
CA CYS A 133 0.81 10.34 10.08
C CYS A 133 -0.37 9.42 9.76
N VAL A 134 -0.44 8.28 10.40
CA VAL A 134 -1.51 7.30 10.19
C VAL A 134 -2.27 7.01 11.48
N HIS A 135 -3.58 6.79 11.38
CA HIS A 135 -4.37 6.21 12.46
C HIS A 135 -4.59 4.73 12.19
N ARG A 136 -4.11 3.89 13.11
CA ARG A 136 -4.29 2.43 13.04
C ARG A 136 -5.75 2.09 13.31
N ASN A 137 -6.40 1.31 12.45
CA ASN A 137 -7.79 0.92 12.64
C ASN A 137 -8.78 2.12 12.65
N TYR A 138 -8.60 3.06 11.73
CA TYR A 138 -9.38 4.29 11.62
C TYR A 138 -10.90 4.03 11.50
N PHE A 139 -11.30 3.02 10.75
CA PHE A 139 -12.70 2.68 10.49
C PHE A 139 -13.39 1.93 11.65
N GLY A 140 -12.67 1.70 12.76
CA GLY A 140 -13.21 1.18 14.03
C GLY A 140 -13.32 -0.34 14.08
N SER A 141 -13.62 -0.84 15.30
CA SER A 141 -13.68 -2.28 15.60
C SER A 141 -15.00 -2.96 15.16
N GLN A 142 -16.05 -2.19 14.90
CA GLN A 142 -17.37 -2.74 14.51
C GLN A 142 -17.44 -3.06 13.00
N VAL A 143 -16.63 -2.42 12.17
CA VAL A 143 -16.51 -2.72 10.74
C VAL A 143 -15.18 -3.42 10.52
N HIS A 144 -15.18 -4.76 10.54
CA HIS A 144 -13.95 -5.53 10.38
C HIS A 144 -13.42 -5.52 8.94
N SER A 145 -14.34 -5.48 7.94
CA SER A 145 -14.00 -5.40 6.52
C SER A 145 -15.15 -4.77 5.73
N PHE A 146 -14.81 -4.02 4.69
CA PHE A 146 -15.76 -3.47 3.72
C PHE A 146 -15.07 -3.24 2.39
N GLU A 147 -15.87 -3.15 1.32
CA GLU A 147 -15.43 -2.73 0.00
C GLU A 147 -15.96 -1.32 -0.28
N ALA A 148 -15.15 -0.51 -0.93
CA ALA A 148 -15.54 0.84 -1.31
C ALA A 148 -14.87 1.26 -2.61
N ALA A 149 -15.51 2.21 -3.32
CA ALA A 149 -14.90 2.91 -4.43
C ALA A 149 -13.86 3.90 -3.90
N VAL A 150 -12.61 3.68 -4.26
CA VAL A 150 -11.49 4.56 -3.96
C VAL A 150 -11.39 5.60 -5.06
N LYS A 151 -11.60 6.87 -4.74
CA LYS A 151 -11.53 7.99 -5.68
C LYS A 151 -10.08 8.36 -5.95
N VAL A 152 -9.66 8.22 -7.19
CA VAL A 152 -8.32 8.58 -7.65
C VAL A 152 -8.25 10.07 -7.95
N ARG A 153 -7.23 10.75 -7.46
CA ARG A 153 -6.97 12.16 -7.79
C ARG A 153 -6.69 12.33 -9.28
N PRO A 154 -7.20 13.39 -9.93
CA PRO A 154 -7.10 13.58 -11.39
C PRO A 154 -5.68 13.43 -11.94
N GLU A 155 -4.69 13.94 -11.23
CA GLU A 155 -3.26 13.90 -11.59
C GLU A 155 -2.64 12.50 -11.61
N PHE A 156 -3.32 11.51 -10.99
CA PHE A 156 -2.87 10.12 -10.94
C PHE A 156 -3.70 9.18 -11.82
N GLN A 157 -4.82 9.64 -12.38
CA GLN A 157 -5.73 8.76 -13.14
C GLN A 157 -5.05 8.12 -14.34
N GLU A 158 -4.27 8.87 -15.13
CA GLU A 158 -3.55 8.33 -16.28
C GLU A 158 -2.61 7.18 -15.87
N ARG A 159 -1.90 7.34 -14.76
CA ARG A 159 -0.98 6.33 -14.22
C ARG A 159 -1.70 5.11 -13.63
N LEU A 160 -2.97 5.25 -13.31
CA LEU A 160 -3.86 4.22 -12.79
C LEU A 160 -4.90 3.79 -13.84
N GLY A 161 -4.49 3.70 -15.10
CA GLY A 161 -5.30 3.16 -16.20
C GLY A 161 -6.47 4.05 -16.64
N GLY A 162 -6.43 5.35 -16.34
CA GLY A 162 -7.48 6.32 -16.67
C GLY A 162 -8.70 6.26 -15.74
N ALA A 163 -8.65 5.48 -14.67
CA ALA A 163 -9.78 5.28 -13.77
C ALA A 163 -9.94 6.43 -12.77
N ALA A 164 -11.13 7.01 -12.69
CA ALA A 164 -11.49 7.98 -11.65
C ALA A 164 -11.80 7.31 -10.30
N GLU A 165 -12.24 6.06 -10.34
CA GLU A 165 -12.54 5.24 -9.16
C GLU A 165 -12.00 3.82 -9.35
N LEU A 166 -11.46 3.22 -8.29
CA LEU A 166 -10.93 1.87 -8.25
C LEU A 166 -11.51 1.10 -7.06
N PRO A 167 -11.66 -0.21 -7.14
CA PRO A 167 -12.12 -1.00 -6.00
C PRO A 167 -11.06 -1.02 -4.89
N GLY A 168 -11.47 -0.85 -3.64
CA GLY A 168 -10.64 -0.99 -2.45
C GLY A 168 -11.26 -1.95 -1.45
N VAL A 169 -10.48 -2.94 -1.02
CA VAL A 169 -10.86 -3.89 0.06
C VAL A 169 -10.18 -3.46 1.35
N PHE A 170 -10.97 -3.09 2.34
CA PHE A 170 -10.51 -2.58 3.63
C PHE A 170 -10.75 -3.63 4.71
N ILE A 171 -9.69 -4.07 5.40
CA ILE A 171 -9.75 -5.04 6.50
C ILE A 171 -9.06 -4.44 7.70
N ARG A 172 -9.81 -4.02 8.72
CA ARG A 172 -9.29 -3.30 9.90
C ARG A 172 -8.31 -2.19 9.51
N ALA A 173 -8.66 -1.47 8.44
CA ALA A 173 -7.75 -0.62 7.71
C ALA A 173 -7.33 0.61 8.51
N PRO A 174 -6.08 1.05 8.37
CA PRO A 174 -5.64 2.37 8.80
C PRO A 174 -6.16 3.44 7.85
N ALA A 175 -5.94 4.71 8.22
CA ALA A 175 -6.10 5.86 7.33
C ALA A 175 -4.95 6.83 7.53
N LEU A 176 -4.67 7.65 6.52
CA LEU A 176 -3.72 8.75 6.66
C LEU A 176 -4.45 9.94 7.28
N LEU A 177 -3.90 10.45 8.37
CA LEU A 177 -4.36 11.69 9.02
C LEU A 177 -3.75 12.92 8.37
N SER A 178 -2.48 12.82 7.97
CA SER A 178 -1.76 13.89 7.26
C SER A 178 -0.64 13.32 6.39
N VAL A 179 -0.23 14.13 5.44
CA VAL A 179 0.95 13.92 4.59
C VAL A 179 1.89 15.10 4.75
N GLY A 180 3.20 14.85 4.78
CA GLY A 180 4.23 15.88 4.85
C GLY A 180 4.61 16.44 3.48
N ASP A 181 5.62 17.31 3.49
CA ASP A 181 6.10 17.99 2.29
C ASP A 181 6.62 17.00 1.24
N GLY A 182 6.21 17.22 -0.02
CA GLY A 182 6.61 16.37 -1.14
C GLY A 182 5.94 14.98 -1.16
N VAL A 183 4.91 14.79 -0.36
CA VAL A 183 4.05 13.60 -0.39
C VAL A 183 2.72 13.96 -1.02
N ASP A 184 2.38 13.33 -2.12
CA ASP A 184 1.16 13.56 -2.86
C ASP A 184 0.05 12.62 -2.39
N VAL A 185 -1.17 13.15 -2.22
CA VAL A 185 -2.37 12.33 -2.00
C VAL A 185 -2.77 11.72 -3.34
N VAL A 186 -2.75 10.40 -3.42
CA VAL A 186 -3.10 9.65 -4.64
C VAL A 186 -4.58 9.34 -4.71
N ALA A 187 -5.18 8.93 -3.57
CA ALA A 187 -6.58 8.55 -3.55
C ALA A 187 -7.24 8.74 -2.18
N THR A 188 -8.56 8.90 -2.21
CA THR A 188 -9.41 9.09 -1.03
C THR A 188 -10.61 8.13 -1.06
N VAL A 189 -11.26 7.95 0.08
CA VAL A 189 -12.55 7.28 0.20
C VAL A 189 -13.52 8.16 0.99
N VAL A 190 -14.80 8.10 0.68
CA VAL A 190 -15.83 8.73 1.52
C VAL A 190 -16.20 7.76 2.64
N ALA A 191 -15.97 8.19 3.88
CA ALA A 191 -16.26 7.38 5.07
C ALA A 191 -16.85 8.24 6.19
N GLU A 192 -17.37 7.57 7.20
CA GLU A 192 -17.80 8.23 8.43
C GLU A 192 -16.63 8.98 9.06
N ARG A 193 -16.87 10.24 9.38
CA ARG A 193 -15.89 11.07 10.08
C ARG A 193 -15.74 10.55 11.51
N ARG A 194 -14.50 10.34 11.93
CA ARG A 194 -14.18 9.92 13.29
C ARG A 194 -13.29 10.98 13.97
N ASP A 195 -13.43 11.07 15.28
CA ASP A 195 -12.52 11.88 16.09
C ASP A 195 -11.16 11.16 16.26
N VAL A 196 -10.23 11.84 16.90
CA VAL A 196 -8.88 11.31 17.20
C VAL A 196 -8.88 10.06 18.08
N HIS A 197 -10.01 9.75 18.73
CA HIS A 197 -10.19 8.55 19.54
C HIS A 197 -10.94 7.43 18.80
N GLY A 198 -11.30 7.64 17.52
CA GLY A 198 -11.99 6.67 16.67
C GLY A 198 -13.50 6.60 16.92
N ALA A 199 -14.08 7.54 17.68
CA ALA A 199 -15.54 7.66 17.82
C ALA A 199 -16.13 8.34 16.57
N ALA A 200 -17.35 7.96 16.17
CA ALA A 200 -18.05 8.62 15.09
C ALA A 200 -18.38 10.08 15.49
N ALA A 201 -18.01 11.04 14.63
CA ALA A 201 -18.39 12.43 14.85
C ALA A 201 -19.87 12.64 14.55
N GLU A 202 -20.60 13.31 15.45
CA GLU A 202 -22.01 13.64 15.24
C GLU A 202 -22.16 14.65 14.10
N GLY A 203 -23.04 14.34 13.15
CA GLY A 203 -23.49 15.26 12.11
C GLY A 203 -24.68 16.10 12.58
N ALA A 204 -25.08 17.07 11.77
CA ALA A 204 -26.30 17.83 12.03
C ALA A 204 -27.53 16.89 12.06
N GLU A 205 -28.44 17.09 13.03
CA GLU A 205 -29.70 16.34 13.18
C GLU A 205 -29.57 14.84 13.37
N GLY A 206 -28.49 14.36 14.06
CA GLY A 206 -28.33 12.91 14.35
C GLY A 206 -27.88 12.06 13.16
N SER A 207 -27.47 12.68 12.05
CA SER A 207 -26.78 11.99 10.95
C SER A 207 -25.31 11.81 11.28
N VAL A 208 -24.72 10.70 10.79
CA VAL A 208 -23.27 10.50 10.89
C VAL A 208 -22.58 11.41 9.86
N ALA A 209 -21.67 12.26 10.33
CA ALA A 209 -20.90 13.12 9.44
C ALA A 209 -19.96 12.25 8.58
N THR A 210 -19.97 12.45 7.28
CA THR A 210 -19.03 11.82 6.35
C THR A 210 -17.97 12.79 5.89
N SER A 211 -16.77 12.30 5.58
CA SER A 211 -15.68 13.10 5.01
C SER A 211 -14.86 12.26 4.04
N GLU A 212 -14.08 12.96 3.20
CA GLU A 212 -13.03 12.29 2.45
C GLU A 212 -11.88 11.91 3.38
N VAL A 213 -11.50 10.64 3.34
CA VAL A 213 -10.40 10.06 4.11
C VAL A 213 -9.30 9.67 3.14
N ILE A 214 -8.07 10.10 3.42
CA ILE A 214 -6.91 9.76 2.58
C ILE A 214 -6.57 8.29 2.79
N VAL A 215 -6.50 7.52 1.70
CA VAL A 215 -6.25 6.08 1.72
C VAL A 215 -5.09 5.64 0.83
N ALA A 216 -4.52 6.54 0.03
CA ALA A 216 -3.29 6.29 -0.71
C ALA A 216 -2.47 7.57 -0.88
N ALA A 217 -1.14 7.45 -0.76
CA ALA A 217 -0.20 8.53 -0.96
C ALA A 217 1.10 8.02 -1.61
N ALA A 218 1.82 8.91 -2.28
CA ALA A 218 3.08 8.62 -2.94
C ALA A 218 4.09 9.76 -2.78
N ARG A 219 5.38 9.45 -2.84
CA ARG A 219 6.46 10.43 -2.96
C ARG A 219 7.30 10.11 -4.18
N GLY A 220 7.06 10.85 -5.26
CA GLY A 220 7.72 10.64 -6.55
C GLY A 220 7.55 9.20 -7.06
N ALA A 221 8.64 8.61 -7.54
CA ALA A 221 8.70 7.22 -8.00
C ALA A 221 9.28 6.26 -6.94
N THR A 222 9.52 6.70 -5.71
CA THR A 222 10.24 5.89 -4.71
C THR A 222 9.38 5.40 -3.55
N ARG A 223 8.24 6.02 -3.27
CA ARG A 223 7.35 5.60 -2.17
C ARG A 223 5.91 5.57 -2.63
N LEU A 224 5.22 4.49 -2.26
CA LEU A 224 3.79 4.31 -2.45
C LEU A 224 3.21 3.68 -1.18
N VAL A 225 2.05 4.15 -0.74
CA VAL A 225 1.30 3.53 0.35
C VAL A 225 -0.18 3.45 0.00
N THR A 226 -0.82 2.36 0.44
CA THR A 226 -2.26 2.16 0.35
C THR A 226 -2.79 1.63 1.67
N ALA A 227 -3.90 2.19 2.17
CA ALA A 227 -4.54 1.78 3.41
C ALA A 227 -5.33 0.47 3.27
N PHE A 228 -5.71 0.14 2.05
CA PHE A 228 -6.51 -1.02 1.68
C PHE A 228 -5.63 -2.16 1.13
N HIS A 229 -6.27 -3.25 0.77
CA HIS A 229 -5.65 -4.46 0.23
C HIS A 229 -5.89 -4.55 -1.29
N PRO A 230 -5.04 -3.95 -2.14
CA PRO A 230 -5.20 -4.02 -3.59
C PRO A 230 -5.01 -5.43 -4.14
N GLU A 231 -4.30 -6.28 -3.42
CA GLU A 231 -4.06 -7.69 -3.73
C GLU A 231 -5.31 -8.58 -3.54
N LEU A 232 -6.35 -8.06 -2.90
CA LEU A 232 -7.64 -8.76 -2.74
C LEU A 232 -8.72 -8.23 -3.69
N ALA A 233 -8.45 -7.12 -4.38
CA ALA A 233 -9.37 -6.58 -5.38
C ALA A 233 -9.15 -7.24 -6.75
N ALA A 234 -10.21 -7.33 -7.57
CA ALA A 234 -10.13 -7.88 -8.93
C ALA A 234 -9.48 -6.89 -9.92
N SER A 235 -8.41 -6.20 -9.50
CA SER A 235 -7.72 -5.18 -10.29
C SER A 235 -6.22 -5.22 -10.01
N LYS A 236 -5.40 -5.23 -11.06
CA LYS A 236 -3.94 -5.20 -10.94
C LYS A 236 -3.32 -3.81 -11.10
N VAL A 237 -4.14 -2.77 -11.27
CA VAL A 237 -3.70 -1.41 -11.62
C VAL A 237 -2.70 -0.83 -10.62
N TRP A 238 -2.87 -1.08 -9.32
CA TRP A 238 -1.92 -0.66 -8.29
C TRP A 238 -0.58 -1.37 -8.39
N HIS A 239 -0.60 -2.66 -8.78
CA HIS A 239 0.63 -3.43 -8.99
C HIS A 239 1.33 -2.98 -10.27
N GLU A 240 0.58 -2.68 -11.34
CA GLU A 240 1.11 -2.09 -12.58
C GLU A 240 1.77 -0.73 -12.31
N LEU A 241 1.12 0.13 -11.50
CA LEU A 241 1.72 1.41 -11.07
C LEU A 241 3.06 1.17 -10.37
N PHE A 242 3.11 0.23 -9.42
CA PHE A 242 4.34 -0.03 -8.67
C PHE A 242 5.45 -0.62 -9.56
N VAL A 243 5.13 -1.54 -10.47
CA VAL A 243 6.09 -2.05 -11.48
C VAL A 243 6.65 -0.91 -12.31
N THR A 244 5.80 -0.01 -12.81
CA THR A 244 6.24 1.18 -13.58
C THR A 244 7.15 2.10 -12.75
N MET A 245 6.87 2.27 -11.45
CA MET A 245 7.74 3.05 -10.55
C MET A 245 9.13 2.41 -10.44
N VAL A 246 9.20 1.09 -10.31
CA VAL A 246 10.47 0.35 -10.21
C VAL A 246 11.25 0.46 -11.52
N GLU A 247 10.61 0.26 -12.66
CA GLU A 247 11.25 0.38 -13.98
C GLU A 247 11.76 1.80 -14.24
N ALA A 248 11.00 2.82 -13.87
CA ALA A 248 11.42 4.23 -13.98
C ALA A 248 12.64 4.53 -13.10
N SER A 249 12.67 3.97 -11.87
CA SER A 249 13.82 4.12 -10.97
C SER A 249 15.08 3.47 -11.55
N MET A 250 14.97 2.29 -12.15
CA MET A 250 16.09 1.58 -12.79
C MET A 250 16.61 2.33 -14.02
N ALA A 251 15.72 2.98 -14.78
CA ALA A 251 16.10 3.74 -15.98
C ALA A 251 16.83 5.05 -15.65
N GLY A 252 16.98 5.42 -14.37
CA GLY A 252 17.56 6.69 -13.95
C GLY A 252 16.74 7.91 -14.38
N ALA A 253 15.47 7.69 -14.74
CA ALA A 253 14.56 8.76 -15.10
C ALA A 253 14.20 9.56 -13.85
N ALA A 254 14.80 10.76 -13.71
CA ALA A 254 14.30 11.77 -12.78
C ALA A 254 12.80 11.96 -13.06
N ALA A 255 11.98 11.97 -12.02
CA ALA A 255 10.55 12.24 -12.16
C ALA A 255 10.35 13.53 -12.98
N PRO A 256 9.50 13.55 -14.02
CA PRO A 256 9.22 14.79 -14.72
C PRO A 256 8.50 15.75 -13.77
N GLY A 257 9.17 16.87 -13.44
CA GLY A 257 8.50 18.03 -12.89
C GLY A 257 8.90 18.52 -11.52
N ALA A 258 10.17 18.90 -11.33
CA ALA A 258 10.45 20.09 -10.55
C ALA A 258 10.47 21.26 -11.53
N VAL A 259 9.35 21.93 -11.76
CA VAL A 259 9.36 23.25 -12.40
C VAL A 259 9.97 24.20 -11.40
N THR A 260 11.25 24.50 -11.59
CA THR A 260 11.91 25.61 -10.93
C THR A 260 11.28 26.89 -11.50
N THR A 261 10.34 27.46 -10.78
CA THR A 261 9.97 28.85 -11.05
C THR A 261 11.08 29.73 -10.53
N ALA A 262 11.79 30.36 -11.48
CA ALA A 262 12.71 31.46 -11.22
C ALA A 262 11.93 32.71 -10.78
#